data_d2e46397a3fe33f0cf6be7b7b1a072f8
#
_entry.id   d2e46397a3fe33f0cf6be7b7b1a072f8
#
_cell.length_a   1.000
_cell.length_b   1.000
_cell.length_c   1.000
_cell.angle_alpha   90.00
_cell.angle_beta   90.00
_cell.angle_gamma   90.00
#
_symmetry.space_group_name_H-M   'P 1'
#
loop_
_entity.id
_entity.type
_entity.pdbx_description
1 polymer ?
#
loop_
_entity_poly.entity_id
_entity_poly.type
_entity_poly.pdbx_seq_one_letter_code
_entity_poly.pdbx_strand_id
1 'polypeptide(L)'
;MRFMIFLFLFLSSLISLAQKPEYQVQFYGIGDNREFARSKNYSQTILGERTSFELGTTLEDHHRFRIGLSHLFEFGSEVDEQKPKLTAYYNYHDPEKAFYFGSFPRMDLIDFPLALLTDTLLYYRPNIEGLYGRYSWSWGHQSGFVDWTGRQTDTRREAFLAGFSGDMRLGPFFFQNYLTLYHYAETALEEENIHIKDNMGMVLYLGTDLEKVLPLTKTYLKIGILGSSIRERSVTDGFENALSFKGEFYGESRQFALHATLHQGKGHELMNGDRFYRADSYFRTDLIWKFIQAEHIQGQFNLSFHLVDGRSLDQSQQLSLVYRFGN
;
A
#
# COMPACT_ATOMS: atom_id res chain seq x y z
N MET A 1 -39.25 -0.75 19.66
CA MET A 1 -39.16 -2.12 20.27
C MET A 1 -39.41 -3.24 19.25
N ARG A 2 -40.52 -3.25 18.47
CA ARG A 2 -40.78 -4.32 17.46
C ARG A 2 -39.71 -4.40 16.35
N PHE A 3 -39.17 -3.30 15.87
CA PHE A 3 -38.12 -3.28 14.86
C PHE A 3 -36.78 -3.85 15.37
N MET A 4 -36.40 -3.58 16.62
CA MET A 4 -35.21 -4.18 17.24
C MET A 4 -35.36 -5.70 17.44
N ILE A 5 -36.52 -6.18 17.75
CA ILE A 5 -36.78 -7.63 17.88
C ILE A 5 -36.70 -8.32 16.51
N PHE A 6 -37.22 -7.69 15.45
CA PHE A 6 -37.11 -8.21 14.10
C PHE A 6 -35.65 -8.21 13.61
N LEU A 7 -34.88 -7.15 13.89
CA LEU A 7 -33.47 -7.09 13.57
C LEU A 7 -32.68 -8.14 14.34
N PHE A 8 -32.98 -8.35 15.62
CA PHE A 8 -32.33 -9.38 16.43
C PHE A 8 -32.67 -10.80 15.97
N LEU A 9 -33.93 -11.08 15.60
CA LEU A 9 -34.35 -12.37 15.03
C LEU A 9 -33.75 -12.60 13.63
N PHE A 10 -33.62 -11.56 12.81
CA PHE A 10 -32.97 -11.64 11.51
C PHE A 10 -31.46 -11.89 11.65
N LEU A 11 -30.78 -11.18 12.57
CA LEU A 11 -29.37 -11.43 12.91
C LEU A 11 -29.15 -12.82 13.51
N SER A 12 -30.08 -13.30 14.38
CA SER A 12 -29.97 -14.66 14.94
C SER A 12 -30.21 -15.76 13.90
N SER A 13 -31.04 -15.53 12.89
CA SER A 13 -31.23 -16.48 11.78
C SER A 13 -30.03 -16.52 10.84
N LEU A 14 -29.34 -15.41 10.67
CA LEU A 14 -28.06 -15.35 9.92
C LEU A 14 -26.93 -16.10 10.65
N ILE A 15 -26.87 -15.99 11.98
CA ILE A 15 -25.90 -16.73 12.80
C ILE A 15 -26.13 -18.25 12.71
N SER A 16 -27.38 -18.73 12.58
CA SER A 16 -27.65 -20.16 12.44
C SER A 16 -27.23 -20.75 11.08
N LEU A 17 -27.06 -19.94 10.06
CA LEU A 17 -26.52 -20.33 8.73
C LEU A 17 -25.02 -20.13 8.64
N ALA A 18 -24.42 -19.37 9.55
CA ALA A 18 -22.98 -19.08 9.55
C ALA A 18 -22.21 -20.24 10.20
N GLN A 19 -21.35 -20.90 9.44
CA GLN A 19 -20.55 -22.01 9.95
C GLN A 19 -19.50 -21.54 10.97
N LYS A 20 -18.94 -20.33 10.81
CA LYS A 20 -17.89 -19.79 11.71
C LYS A 20 -18.02 -18.27 11.84
N PRO A 21 -18.51 -17.76 12.98
CA PRO A 21 -18.41 -16.33 13.29
C PRO A 21 -16.93 -15.95 13.52
N GLU A 22 -16.55 -14.80 13.02
CA GLU A 22 -15.20 -14.27 13.10
C GLU A 22 -15.20 -12.86 13.67
N TYR A 23 -14.13 -12.50 14.35
CA TYR A 23 -13.87 -11.12 14.73
C TYR A 23 -12.38 -10.81 14.62
N GLN A 24 -12.04 -9.56 14.39
CA GLN A 24 -10.68 -9.09 14.35
C GLN A 24 -10.58 -7.73 15.01
N VAL A 25 -9.58 -7.57 15.87
CA VAL A 25 -9.12 -6.28 16.39
C VAL A 25 -7.70 -6.06 15.91
N GLN A 26 -7.44 -4.90 15.35
CA GLN A 26 -6.09 -4.51 14.96
C GLN A 26 -5.77 -3.14 15.54
N PHE A 27 -4.58 -3.05 16.11
CA PHE A 27 -3.93 -1.81 16.49
C PHE A 27 -2.70 -1.60 15.60
N TYR A 28 -2.55 -0.43 15.05
CA TYR A 28 -1.40 -0.02 14.24
C TYR A 28 -0.86 1.31 14.73
N GLY A 29 0.20 1.26 15.57
CA GLY A 29 0.92 2.44 16.03
C GLY A 29 1.90 2.94 14.98
N ILE A 30 1.94 4.24 14.74
CA ILE A 30 2.67 4.92 13.68
C ILE A 30 3.48 6.06 14.29
N GLY A 31 4.80 6.04 14.04
CA GLY A 31 5.67 7.19 14.22
C GLY A 31 6.50 7.37 12.96
N ASP A 32 6.40 8.51 12.29
CA ASP A 32 7.11 8.81 11.03
C ASP A 32 7.63 10.24 11.09
N ASN A 33 8.91 10.37 11.45
CA ASN A 33 9.60 11.65 11.50
C ASN A 33 10.47 11.82 10.25
N ARG A 34 10.20 12.82 9.45
CA ARG A 34 10.82 13.13 8.16
C ARG A 34 11.61 14.43 8.26
N GLU A 35 12.92 14.33 8.21
CA GLU A 35 13.88 15.44 8.25
C GLU A 35 14.43 15.71 6.83
N PHE A 36 13.62 16.35 6.00
CA PHE A 36 13.91 16.60 4.59
C PHE A 36 14.34 18.05 4.36
N ALA A 37 15.35 18.47 5.13
CA ALA A 37 15.80 19.87 5.12
C ALA A 37 16.65 20.27 3.89
N ARG A 38 17.14 19.30 3.11
CA ARG A 38 18.10 19.53 2.04
C ARG A 38 17.60 19.23 0.64
N SER A 39 16.57 18.41 0.50
CA SER A 39 15.86 18.20 -0.75
C SER A 39 14.71 19.20 -0.91
N LYS A 40 14.00 19.14 -2.04
CA LYS A 40 12.76 19.91 -2.27
C LYS A 40 11.53 19.29 -1.57
N ASN A 41 11.71 18.20 -0.83
CA ASN A 41 10.65 17.59 -0.05
C ASN A 41 10.48 18.37 1.27
N TYR A 42 9.29 18.35 1.84
CA TYR A 42 9.04 19.02 3.11
C TYR A 42 9.15 18.04 4.28
N SER A 43 9.70 18.55 5.38
CA SER A 43 9.77 17.83 6.64
C SER A 43 8.39 17.73 7.28
N GLN A 44 8.09 16.59 7.89
CA GLN A 44 6.83 16.34 8.57
C GLN A 44 7.00 15.25 9.63
N THR A 45 6.35 15.41 10.77
CA THR A 45 6.22 14.35 11.77
C THR A 45 4.77 13.89 11.79
N ILE A 46 4.56 12.59 11.61
CA ILE A 46 3.27 11.91 11.74
C ILE A 46 3.39 10.99 12.94
N LEU A 47 2.58 11.20 13.96
CA LEU A 47 2.54 10.37 15.15
C LEU A 47 1.09 10.04 15.48
N GLY A 48 0.77 8.76 15.59
CA GLY A 48 -0.61 8.37 15.82
C GLY A 48 -0.79 6.86 15.91
N GLU A 49 -2.03 6.47 16.02
CA GLU A 49 -2.43 5.08 16.02
C GLU A 49 -3.73 4.87 15.25
N ARG A 50 -3.85 3.73 14.61
CA ARG A 50 -5.08 3.28 13.98
C ARG A 50 -5.59 2.03 14.69
N THR A 51 -6.79 2.14 15.24
CA THR A 51 -7.51 0.98 15.77
C THR A 51 -8.61 0.58 14.81
N SER A 52 -8.74 -0.72 14.54
CA SER A 52 -9.82 -1.27 13.74
C SER A 52 -10.46 -2.46 14.43
N PHE A 53 -11.77 -2.60 14.20
CA PHE A 53 -12.58 -3.70 14.68
C PHE A 53 -13.45 -4.20 13.53
N GLU A 54 -13.44 -5.51 13.29
CA GLU A 54 -14.24 -6.17 12.28
C GLU A 54 -14.98 -7.36 12.88
N LEU A 55 -16.22 -7.55 12.44
CA LEU A 55 -17.03 -8.75 12.67
C LEU A 55 -17.33 -9.40 11.32
N GLY A 56 -17.41 -10.70 11.30
CA GLY A 56 -17.66 -11.41 10.06
C GLY A 56 -18.18 -12.83 10.25
N THR A 57 -18.33 -13.47 9.13
CA THR A 57 -18.69 -14.88 9.05
C THR A 57 -18.06 -15.51 7.83
N THR A 58 -17.66 -16.78 7.97
CA THR A 58 -17.19 -17.62 6.88
C THR A 58 -18.21 -18.71 6.56
N LEU A 59 -18.56 -18.82 5.28
CA LEU A 59 -19.43 -19.85 4.72
C LEU A 59 -18.59 -20.74 3.80
N GLU A 60 -18.82 -22.06 3.87
CA GLU A 60 -18.18 -23.07 3.02
C GLU A 60 -16.64 -22.97 3.00
N ASP A 61 -16.03 -22.50 4.11
CA ASP A 61 -14.61 -22.27 4.32
C ASP A 61 -13.91 -21.28 3.34
N HIS A 62 -14.63 -20.78 2.34
CA HIS A 62 -14.08 -19.93 1.28
C HIS A 62 -14.69 -18.54 1.18
N HIS A 63 -15.96 -18.41 1.53
CA HIS A 63 -16.74 -17.19 1.37
C HIS A 63 -16.82 -16.43 2.69
N ARG A 64 -16.26 -15.24 2.74
CA ARG A 64 -16.20 -14.40 3.93
C ARG A 64 -16.94 -13.10 3.71
N PHE A 65 -17.73 -12.69 4.70
CA PHE A 65 -18.35 -11.38 4.77
C PHE A 65 -17.89 -10.70 6.04
N ARG A 66 -17.40 -9.49 5.92
CA ARG A 66 -16.94 -8.71 7.06
C ARG A 66 -17.48 -7.28 7.02
N ILE A 67 -17.78 -6.76 8.21
CA ILE A 67 -18.13 -5.37 8.46
C ILE A 67 -17.38 -4.87 9.68
N GLY A 68 -16.93 -3.63 9.64
CA GLY A 68 -16.17 -3.06 10.73
C GLY A 68 -15.95 -1.57 10.59
N LEU A 69 -15.18 -1.05 11.52
CA LEU A 69 -14.76 0.34 11.57
C LEU A 69 -13.27 0.41 11.87
N SER A 70 -12.61 1.38 11.27
CA SER A 70 -11.25 1.77 11.66
C SER A 70 -11.17 3.26 11.92
N HIS A 71 -10.41 3.65 12.91
CA HIS A 71 -10.22 5.04 13.29
C HIS A 71 -8.72 5.34 13.42
N LEU A 72 -8.25 6.41 12.77
CA LEU A 72 -6.91 6.95 12.94
C LEU A 72 -6.99 8.06 13.99
N PHE A 73 -6.27 7.90 15.07
CA PHE A 73 -6.03 8.96 16.04
C PHE A 73 -4.61 9.51 15.81
N GLU A 74 -4.54 10.62 15.10
CA GLU A 74 -3.28 11.33 14.85
C GLU A 74 -3.06 12.34 15.97
N PHE A 75 -1.94 12.19 16.69
CA PHE A 75 -1.67 13.00 17.88
C PHE A 75 -1.41 14.46 17.49
N GLY A 76 -2.07 15.37 18.19
CA GLY A 76 -1.97 16.80 17.96
C GLY A 76 -2.91 17.34 16.86
N SER A 77 -3.70 16.48 16.19
CA SER A 77 -4.74 16.95 15.25
C SER A 77 -6.05 17.28 15.96
N GLU A 78 -6.89 18.07 15.32
CA GLU A 78 -8.23 18.37 15.81
C GLU A 78 -9.14 17.15 15.70
N VAL A 79 -10.01 16.92 16.69
CA VAL A 79 -10.85 15.71 16.76
C VAL A 79 -11.86 15.61 15.60
N ASP A 80 -12.34 16.72 15.08
CA ASP A 80 -13.28 16.77 13.97
C ASP A 80 -12.66 16.44 12.61
N GLU A 81 -11.34 16.47 12.48
CA GLU A 81 -10.59 16.01 11.30
C GLU A 81 -10.48 14.48 11.23
N GLN A 82 -10.71 13.81 12.36
CA GLN A 82 -10.50 12.38 12.53
C GLN A 82 -11.80 11.59 12.32
N LYS A 83 -12.07 11.21 11.09
CA LYS A 83 -13.30 10.46 10.75
C LYS A 83 -13.07 8.95 10.72
N PRO A 84 -13.92 8.15 11.39
CA PRO A 84 -13.89 6.71 11.24
C PRO A 84 -14.08 6.28 9.79
N LYS A 85 -13.41 5.20 9.39
CA LYS A 85 -13.56 4.55 8.08
C LYS A 85 -14.38 3.28 8.24
N LEU A 86 -15.43 3.15 7.44
CA LEU A 86 -16.21 1.93 7.35
C LEU A 86 -15.44 0.88 6.57
N THR A 87 -15.44 -0.34 7.07
CA THR A 87 -15.00 -1.54 6.38
C THR A 87 -16.23 -2.41 6.15
N ALA A 88 -16.51 -2.79 4.91
CA ALA A 88 -17.61 -3.68 4.56
C ALA A 88 -17.29 -4.38 3.26
N TYR A 89 -17.05 -5.68 3.30
CA TYR A 89 -16.59 -6.41 2.12
C TYR A 89 -16.95 -7.87 2.12
N TYR A 90 -17.00 -8.42 0.93
CA TYR A 90 -16.97 -9.83 0.63
C TYR A 90 -15.57 -10.23 0.21
N ASN A 91 -15.11 -11.39 0.66
CA ASN A 91 -13.87 -11.99 0.19
C ASN A 91 -14.09 -13.49 -0.07
N TYR A 92 -13.57 -13.94 -1.20
CA TYR A 92 -13.39 -15.36 -1.53
C TYR A 92 -11.91 -15.69 -1.41
N HIS A 93 -11.60 -16.83 -0.81
CA HIS A 93 -10.22 -17.30 -0.68
C HIS A 93 -10.14 -18.80 -0.78
N ASP A 94 -9.29 -19.30 -1.67
CA ASP A 94 -8.83 -20.68 -1.74
C ASP A 94 -7.27 -20.70 -1.91
N PRO A 95 -6.60 -21.87 -1.96
CA PRO A 95 -5.14 -21.90 -2.08
C PRO A 95 -4.58 -21.23 -3.34
N GLU A 96 -5.36 -21.13 -4.42
CA GLU A 96 -4.92 -20.56 -5.69
C GLU A 96 -5.46 -19.16 -5.94
N LYS A 97 -6.62 -18.81 -5.36
CA LYS A 97 -7.37 -17.61 -5.71
C LYS A 97 -7.75 -16.81 -4.48
N ALA A 98 -7.65 -15.51 -4.59
CA ALA A 98 -8.27 -14.59 -3.66
C ALA A 98 -9.02 -13.52 -4.45
N PHE A 99 -10.19 -13.16 -3.96
CA PHE A 99 -11.00 -12.07 -4.53
C PHE A 99 -11.62 -11.26 -3.38
N TYR A 100 -11.59 -9.94 -3.49
CA TYR A 100 -12.20 -9.01 -2.54
C TYR A 100 -13.06 -8.01 -3.30
N PHE A 101 -14.20 -7.67 -2.72
CA PHE A 101 -15.09 -6.64 -3.23
C PHE A 101 -15.72 -5.85 -2.07
N GLY A 102 -15.63 -4.53 -2.14
CA GLY A 102 -16.15 -3.61 -1.13
C GLY A 102 -15.10 -2.65 -0.58
N SER A 103 -15.23 -2.27 0.68
CA SER A 103 -14.23 -1.49 1.42
C SER A 103 -13.44 -2.43 2.34
N PHE A 104 -12.22 -2.78 1.97
CA PHE A 104 -11.38 -3.77 2.67
C PHE A 104 -9.98 -3.24 2.97
N PRO A 105 -9.29 -3.75 4.02
CA PRO A 105 -7.96 -3.29 4.39
C PRO A 105 -6.92 -3.49 3.26
N ARG A 106 -6.13 -2.45 3.01
CA ARG A 106 -5.00 -2.45 2.05
C ARG A 106 -3.80 -3.22 2.57
N MET A 107 -3.57 -3.17 3.89
CA MET A 107 -2.44 -3.82 4.55
C MET A 107 -2.42 -5.31 4.23
N ASP A 108 -1.23 -5.86 3.94
CA ASP A 108 -0.97 -7.25 3.56
C ASP A 108 -1.51 -7.71 2.19
N LEU A 109 -2.32 -6.89 1.51
CA LEU A 109 -2.78 -7.19 0.15
C LEU A 109 -1.95 -6.48 -0.93
N ILE A 110 -1.51 -5.25 -0.65
CA ILE A 110 -0.81 -4.40 -1.61
C ILE A 110 0.60 -4.15 -1.13
N ASP A 111 1.57 -4.73 -1.84
CA ASP A 111 3.01 -4.53 -1.64
C ASP A 111 3.63 -4.05 -2.95
N PHE A 112 3.77 -2.75 -3.10
CA PHE A 112 4.31 -2.08 -4.27
C PHE A 112 5.58 -1.32 -3.91
N PRO A 113 6.55 -1.19 -4.84
CA PRO A 113 7.70 -0.31 -4.65
C PRO A 113 7.26 1.12 -4.30
N LEU A 114 7.95 1.77 -3.36
CA LEU A 114 7.66 3.15 -2.93
C LEU A 114 7.66 4.14 -4.10
N ALA A 115 8.39 3.85 -5.17
CA ALA A 115 8.34 4.64 -6.40
C ALA A 115 6.92 4.75 -6.98
N LEU A 116 6.10 3.72 -6.82
CA LEU A 116 4.73 3.66 -7.35
C LEU A 116 3.67 4.00 -6.31
N LEU A 117 3.82 3.49 -5.08
CA LEU A 117 2.87 3.72 -3.98
C LEU A 117 3.64 4.08 -2.71
N THR A 118 3.40 5.29 -2.19
CA THR A 118 3.99 5.73 -0.92
C THR A 118 3.37 5.01 0.27
N ASP A 119 4.14 4.81 1.31
CA ASP A 119 3.74 4.20 2.58
C ASP A 119 2.64 4.98 3.34
N THR A 120 2.55 6.29 3.13
CA THR A 120 1.49 7.13 3.72
C THR A 120 0.08 6.72 3.32
N LEU A 121 -0.08 5.95 2.24
CA LEU A 121 -1.38 5.37 1.88
C LEU A 121 -1.90 4.42 2.96
N LEU A 122 -1.02 3.71 3.69
CA LEU A 122 -1.41 2.86 4.81
C LEU A 122 -1.95 3.67 6.00
N TYR A 123 -1.49 4.94 6.16
CA TYR A 123 -1.93 5.81 7.25
C TYR A 123 -3.28 6.46 6.92
N TYR A 124 -3.37 7.13 5.77
CA TYR A 124 -4.51 8.00 5.43
C TYR A 124 -5.57 7.32 4.56
N ARG A 125 -5.21 6.27 3.83
CA ARG A 125 -6.11 5.47 3.00
C ARG A 125 -5.94 3.97 3.28
N PRO A 126 -6.28 3.51 4.49
CA PRO A 126 -6.01 2.14 4.93
C PRO A 126 -6.81 1.09 4.17
N ASN A 127 -7.93 1.49 3.55
CA ASN A 127 -8.80 0.61 2.78
C ASN A 127 -8.65 0.84 1.28
N ILE A 128 -8.90 -0.21 0.52
CA ILE A 128 -9.27 -0.17 -0.89
C ILE A 128 -10.79 -0.13 -0.93
N GLU A 129 -11.36 0.83 -1.66
CA GLU A 129 -12.79 0.92 -1.91
C GLU A 129 -13.04 0.46 -3.35
N GLY A 130 -13.25 -0.85 -3.55
CA GLY A 130 -13.36 -1.41 -4.90
C GLY A 130 -13.19 -2.90 -4.97
N LEU A 131 -12.21 -3.37 -5.73
CA LEU A 131 -11.97 -4.80 -5.93
C LEU A 131 -10.46 -5.12 -5.91
N TYR A 132 -10.16 -6.37 -5.53
CA TYR A 132 -8.85 -6.99 -5.62
C TYR A 132 -9.02 -8.43 -6.06
N GLY A 133 -8.11 -8.90 -6.91
CA GLY A 133 -8.02 -10.29 -7.33
C GLY A 133 -6.58 -10.77 -7.33
N ARG A 134 -6.35 -12.02 -6.93
CA ARG A 134 -5.07 -12.71 -7.02
C ARG A 134 -5.28 -14.12 -7.53
N TYR A 135 -4.39 -14.54 -8.42
CA TYR A 135 -4.25 -15.92 -8.85
C TYR A 135 -2.83 -16.39 -8.61
N SER A 136 -2.67 -17.55 -7.96
CA SER A 136 -1.39 -18.14 -7.57
C SER A 136 -1.24 -19.51 -8.21
N TRP A 137 -0.02 -19.85 -8.59
CA TRP A 137 0.38 -21.16 -9.09
C TRP A 137 1.72 -21.57 -8.48
N SER A 138 2.22 -22.75 -8.79
CA SER A 138 3.38 -23.35 -8.11
C SER A 138 4.68 -22.53 -8.20
N TRP A 139 4.83 -21.67 -9.19
CA TRP A 139 6.04 -20.85 -9.42
C TRP A 139 5.79 -19.34 -9.39
N GLY A 140 4.63 -18.90 -8.94
CA GLY A 140 4.36 -17.47 -8.81
C GLY A 140 2.91 -17.09 -8.60
N HIS A 141 2.66 -15.80 -8.73
CA HIS A 141 1.30 -15.24 -8.68
C HIS A 141 1.20 -13.96 -9.49
N GLN A 142 -0.05 -13.60 -9.81
CA GLN A 142 -0.43 -12.28 -10.31
C GLN A 142 -1.61 -11.76 -9.52
N SER A 143 -1.62 -10.46 -9.25
CA SER A 143 -2.70 -9.78 -8.57
C SER A 143 -3.02 -8.45 -9.22
N GLY A 144 -4.24 -7.98 -9.05
CA GLY A 144 -4.67 -6.68 -9.50
C GLY A 144 -5.72 -6.08 -8.58
N PHE A 145 -5.80 -4.76 -8.56
CA PHE A 145 -6.81 -4.04 -7.77
C PHE A 145 -7.29 -2.79 -8.50
N VAL A 146 -8.49 -2.37 -8.13
CA VAL A 146 -9.04 -1.04 -8.44
C VAL A 146 -9.54 -0.44 -7.13
N ASP A 147 -9.05 0.75 -6.81
CA ASP A 147 -9.42 1.55 -5.63
C ASP A 147 -10.11 2.84 -6.12
N TRP A 148 -11.41 2.96 -5.86
CA TRP A 148 -12.20 4.14 -6.24
C TRP A 148 -11.96 5.25 -5.23
N THR A 149 -11.09 6.18 -5.57
CA THR A 149 -10.58 7.19 -4.64
C THR A 149 -11.40 8.47 -4.57
N GLY A 150 -12.26 8.68 -5.54
CA GLY A 150 -13.13 9.85 -5.60
C GLY A 150 -14.40 9.61 -6.43
N ARG A 151 -15.58 9.81 -5.83
CA ARG A 151 -16.84 9.86 -6.57
C ARG A 151 -17.01 11.25 -7.17
N GLN A 152 -17.38 11.33 -8.46
CA GLN A 152 -17.70 12.58 -9.13
C GLN A 152 -18.94 13.24 -8.53
N THR A 153 -18.84 14.53 -8.26
CA THR A 153 -19.94 15.43 -7.90
C THR A 153 -19.72 16.77 -8.58
N ASP A 154 -20.61 17.73 -8.38
CA ASP A 154 -20.47 19.09 -8.92
C ASP A 154 -19.17 19.79 -8.53
N THR A 155 -18.61 19.44 -7.36
CA THR A 155 -17.41 20.06 -6.80
C THR A 155 -16.26 19.08 -6.53
N ARG A 156 -16.50 17.78 -6.68
CA ARG A 156 -15.50 16.73 -6.45
C ARG A 156 -15.22 15.98 -7.75
N ARG A 157 -13.95 15.82 -8.03
CA ARG A 157 -13.46 15.08 -9.19
C ARG A 157 -13.61 13.58 -8.99
N GLU A 158 -13.91 12.86 -10.07
CA GLU A 158 -13.78 11.40 -10.08
C GLU A 158 -12.30 11.00 -10.05
N ALA A 159 -11.99 9.96 -9.31
CA ALA A 159 -10.64 9.43 -9.27
C ALA A 159 -10.62 7.95 -8.95
N PHE A 160 -9.73 7.21 -9.58
CA PHE A 160 -9.42 5.84 -9.20
C PHE A 160 -7.93 5.52 -9.36
N LEU A 161 -7.45 4.60 -8.55
CA LEU A 161 -6.14 4.01 -8.64
C LEU A 161 -6.29 2.52 -8.96
N ALA A 162 -5.75 2.09 -10.10
CA ALA A 162 -5.64 0.69 -10.45
C ALA A 162 -4.18 0.23 -10.33
N GLY A 163 -3.97 -1.01 -9.94
CA GLY A 163 -2.65 -1.61 -9.86
C GLY A 163 -2.66 -3.07 -10.28
N PHE A 164 -1.52 -3.51 -10.79
CA PHE A 164 -1.27 -4.89 -11.18
C PHE A 164 0.14 -5.28 -10.75
N SER A 165 0.30 -6.44 -10.10
CA SER A 165 1.60 -6.89 -9.62
C SER A 165 1.74 -8.39 -9.69
N GLY A 166 2.98 -8.87 -9.79
CA GLY A 166 3.27 -10.29 -9.76
C GLY A 166 4.70 -10.61 -9.38
N ASP A 167 4.88 -11.86 -8.96
CA ASP A 167 6.16 -12.48 -8.63
C ASP A 167 6.19 -13.86 -9.29
N MET A 168 7.24 -14.13 -10.04
CA MET A 168 7.48 -15.42 -10.71
C MET A 168 8.87 -15.90 -10.36
N ARG A 169 9.01 -17.18 -9.96
CA ARG A 169 10.25 -17.74 -9.42
C ARG A 169 10.70 -18.98 -10.18
N LEU A 170 12.00 -19.02 -10.46
CA LEU A 170 12.67 -20.17 -11.08
C LEU A 170 13.99 -20.44 -10.34
N GLY A 171 13.96 -21.39 -9.41
CA GLY A 171 15.10 -21.63 -8.51
C GLY A 171 15.42 -20.40 -7.67
N PRO A 172 16.68 -19.92 -7.69
CA PRO A 172 17.04 -18.69 -6.96
C PRO A 172 16.65 -17.40 -7.69
N PHE A 173 16.27 -17.48 -8.97
CA PHE A 173 15.95 -16.32 -9.78
C PHE A 173 14.46 -15.98 -9.68
N PHE A 174 14.16 -14.69 -9.76
CA PHE A 174 12.77 -14.22 -9.79
C PHE A 174 12.59 -13.03 -10.73
N PHE A 175 11.37 -12.91 -11.23
CA PHE A 175 10.89 -11.75 -11.97
C PHE A 175 9.72 -11.12 -11.23
N GLN A 176 9.75 -9.80 -11.04
CA GLN A 176 8.66 -9.05 -10.44
C GLN A 176 8.19 -7.95 -11.38
N ASN A 177 6.89 -7.78 -11.48
CA ASN A 177 6.26 -6.72 -12.25
C ASN A 177 5.26 -5.94 -11.39
N TYR A 178 5.23 -4.63 -11.59
CA TYR A 178 4.32 -3.71 -10.93
C TYR A 178 3.88 -2.65 -11.94
N LEU A 179 2.58 -2.42 -12.02
CA LEU A 179 1.96 -1.40 -12.87
C LEU A 179 0.96 -0.62 -12.02
N THR A 180 0.89 0.68 -12.19
CA THR A 180 -0.13 1.55 -11.60
C THR A 180 -0.72 2.46 -12.67
N LEU A 181 -2.02 2.71 -12.56
CA LEU A 181 -2.75 3.73 -13.32
C LEU A 181 -3.55 4.55 -12.32
N TYR A 182 -3.28 5.83 -12.25
CA TYR A 182 -4.11 6.79 -11.54
C TYR A 182 -4.81 7.70 -12.54
N HIS A 183 -6.13 7.64 -12.52
CA HIS A 183 -7.01 8.48 -13.33
C HIS A 183 -7.67 9.51 -12.44
N TYR A 184 -7.59 10.78 -12.84
CA TYR A 184 -8.16 11.90 -12.12
C TYR A 184 -8.96 12.76 -13.09
N ALA A 185 -10.27 12.47 -13.16
CA ALA A 185 -11.21 13.07 -14.11
C ALA A 185 -11.60 14.50 -13.70
N GLU A 186 -12.62 15.03 -14.35
CA GLU A 186 -13.21 16.34 -14.07
C GLU A 186 -14.33 16.24 -13.03
N THR A 187 -14.83 17.39 -12.57
CA THR A 187 -16.09 17.54 -11.83
C THR A 187 -17.29 17.33 -12.75
N ALA A 188 -18.48 17.11 -12.20
CA ALA A 188 -19.71 16.97 -13.00
C ALA A 188 -20.10 18.29 -13.69
N LEU A 189 -19.76 19.44 -13.09
CA LEU A 189 -19.84 20.74 -13.74
C LEU A 189 -18.47 21.08 -14.33
N GLU A 190 -18.44 21.45 -15.60
CA GLU A 190 -17.20 21.85 -16.28
C GLU A 190 -16.62 23.13 -15.62
N GLU A 191 -15.34 23.07 -15.29
CA GLU A 191 -14.56 24.18 -14.80
C GLU A 191 -13.38 24.46 -15.72
N GLU A 192 -13.19 25.71 -16.17
CA GLU A 192 -12.22 26.09 -17.22
C GLU A 192 -10.77 25.66 -16.98
N ASN A 193 -10.38 25.43 -15.72
CA ASN A 193 -8.99 25.10 -15.35
C ASN A 193 -8.83 23.67 -14.79
N ILE A 194 -9.84 22.83 -14.93
CA ILE A 194 -9.78 21.43 -14.49
C ILE A 194 -9.69 20.51 -15.69
N HIS A 195 -8.59 19.78 -15.78
CA HIS A 195 -8.33 18.85 -16.89
C HIS A 195 -8.15 17.43 -16.36
N ILE A 196 -8.50 16.46 -17.21
CA ILE A 196 -8.30 15.04 -16.91
C ILE A 196 -6.80 14.75 -16.86
N LYS A 197 -6.36 14.09 -15.78
CA LYS A 197 -4.97 13.64 -15.61
C LYS A 197 -4.92 12.11 -15.61
N ASP A 198 -4.10 11.57 -16.51
CA ASP A 198 -3.74 10.17 -16.55
C ASP A 198 -2.28 10.03 -16.11
N ASN A 199 -2.01 9.23 -15.09
CA ASN A 199 -0.68 9.01 -14.55
C ASN A 199 -0.42 7.51 -14.39
N MET A 200 0.53 6.99 -15.14
CA MET A 200 0.90 5.59 -15.15
C MET A 200 2.31 5.40 -14.62
N GLY A 201 2.51 4.32 -13.89
CA GLY A 201 3.81 3.90 -13.41
C GLY A 201 4.06 2.42 -13.63
N MET A 202 5.30 2.04 -13.89
CA MET A 202 5.72 0.66 -14.10
C MET A 202 7.07 0.42 -13.41
N VAL A 203 7.19 -0.71 -12.72
CA VAL A 203 8.49 -1.25 -12.28
C VAL A 203 8.59 -2.70 -12.69
N LEU A 204 9.68 -3.05 -13.35
CA LEU A 204 10.02 -4.43 -13.70
C LEU A 204 11.37 -4.77 -13.07
N TYR A 205 11.46 -5.91 -12.39
CA TYR A 205 12.70 -6.41 -11.78
C TYR A 205 13.04 -7.81 -12.25
N LEU A 206 14.32 -8.03 -12.40
CA LEU A 206 14.95 -9.35 -12.39
C LEU A 206 15.81 -9.45 -11.15
N GLY A 207 15.69 -10.51 -10.39
CA GLY A 207 16.40 -10.67 -9.14
C GLY A 207 16.87 -12.09 -8.87
N THR A 208 17.69 -12.21 -7.84
CA THR A 208 18.18 -13.49 -7.34
C THR A 208 18.23 -13.51 -5.83
N ASP A 209 17.79 -14.62 -5.25
CA ASP A 209 17.96 -14.91 -3.83
C ASP A 209 19.41 -15.34 -3.57
N LEU A 210 20.04 -14.73 -2.56
CA LEU A 210 21.45 -14.94 -2.20
C LEU A 210 21.61 -15.68 -0.86
N GLU A 211 20.55 -16.22 -0.28
CA GLU A 211 20.53 -16.89 1.03
C GLU A 211 21.49 -18.09 1.08
N LYS A 212 21.70 -18.77 -0.07
CA LYS A 212 22.66 -19.89 -0.18
C LYS A 212 24.13 -19.44 -0.28
N VAL A 213 24.35 -18.15 -0.56
CA VAL A 213 25.70 -17.59 -0.77
C VAL A 213 26.16 -16.79 0.43
N LEU A 214 25.24 -16.05 1.05
CA LEU A 214 25.50 -15.21 2.20
C LEU A 214 24.88 -15.82 3.46
N PRO A 215 25.57 -15.79 4.63
CA PRO A 215 25.07 -16.35 5.89
C PRO A 215 24.01 -15.43 6.55
N LEU A 216 22.98 -15.08 5.80
CA LEU A 216 21.88 -14.19 6.20
C LEU A 216 20.55 -14.95 6.13
N THR A 217 19.58 -14.55 6.92
CA THR A 217 18.27 -15.21 7.02
C THR A 217 17.42 -15.00 5.75
N LYS A 218 17.54 -13.80 5.17
CA LYS A 218 16.90 -13.43 3.90
C LYS A 218 17.81 -12.47 3.16
N THR A 219 18.09 -12.74 1.90
CA THR A 219 18.96 -11.87 1.11
C THR A 219 18.61 -11.96 -0.36
N TYR A 220 18.44 -10.83 -1.00
CA TYR A 220 18.27 -10.76 -2.45
C TYR A 220 18.94 -9.53 -3.05
N LEU A 221 19.26 -9.65 -4.32
CA LEU A 221 19.62 -8.55 -5.19
C LEU A 221 18.66 -8.55 -6.38
N LYS A 222 18.15 -7.38 -6.73
CA LYS A 222 17.33 -7.20 -7.93
C LYS A 222 17.70 -5.91 -8.65
N ILE A 223 17.63 -5.97 -9.97
CA ILE A 223 17.84 -4.85 -10.88
C ILE A 223 16.65 -4.74 -11.82
N GLY A 224 16.40 -3.54 -12.31
CA GLY A 224 15.24 -3.34 -13.15
C GLY A 224 15.13 -1.94 -13.72
N ILE A 225 13.94 -1.64 -14.18
CA ILE A 225 13.57 -0.36 -14.76
C ILE A 225 12.35 0.22 -14.04
N LEU A 226 12.34 1.54 -13.89
CA LEU A 226 11.18 2.33 -13.51
C LEU A 226 10.77 3.16 -14.72
N GLY A 227 9.51 3.06 -15.12
CA GLY A 227 8.89 3.85 -16.17
C GLY A 227 7.72 4.66 -15.63
N SER A 228 7.51 5.85 -16.16
CA SER A 228 6.30 6.62 -15.89
C SER A 228 5.80 7.32 -17.15
N SER A 229 4.50 7.57 -17.18
CA SER A 229 3.82 8.25 -18.27
C SER A 229 2.73 9.13 -17.66
N ILE A 230 2.76 10.43 -17.92
CA ILE A 230 1.77 11.38 -17.45
C ILE A 230 1.20 12.18 -18.61
N ARG A 231 -0.08 12.45 -18.55
CA ARG A 231 -0.80 13.32 -19.49
C ARG A 231 -1.84 14.15 -18.75
N GLU A 232 -1.88 15.43 -19.03
CA GLU A 232 -2.97 16.32 -18.67
C GLU A 232 -3.71 16.68 -19.96
N ARG A 233 -4.91 16.12 -20.18
CA ARG A 233 -5.67 16.28 -21.43
C ARG A 233 -6.00 17.77 -21.62
N SER A 234 -5.98 18.21 -22.86
CA SER A 234 -6.18 19.63 -23.25
C SER A 234 -5.07 20.61 -22.81
N VAL A 235 -4.05 20.15 -22.07
CA VAL A 235 -2.89 20.96 -21.65
C VAL A 235 -1.63 20.46 -22.33
N THR A 236 -1.42 19.13 -22.40
CA THR A 236 -0.25 18.52 -23.04
C THR A 236 -0.62 17.87 -24.38
N ASP A 237 0.24 18.00 -25.40
CA ASP A 237 0.03 17.41 -26.73
C ASP A 237 0.06 15.87 -26.72
N GLY A 238 0.53 15.24 -25.65
CA GLY A 238 0.64 13.79 -25.52
C GLY A 238 1.08 13.36 -24.15
N PHE A 239 1.59 12.13 -24.05
CA PHE A 239 2.15 11.60 -22.82
C PHE A 239 3.61 12.05 -22.66
N GLU A 240 3.93 12.58 -21.49
CA GLU A 240 5.30 12.80 -21.06
C GLU A 240 5.81 11.50 -20.40
N ASN A 241 6.91 10.97 -20.96
CA ASN A 241 7.45 9.70 -20.53
C ASN A 241 8.80 9.88 -19.85
N ALA A 242 9.04 9.08 -18.80
CA ALA A 242 10.32 8.95 -18.15
C ALA A 242 10.70 7.47 -18.02
N LEU A 243 11.99 7.18 -18.12
CA LEU A 243 12.57 5.86 -17.92
C LEU A 243 13.86 5.99 -17.13
N SER A 244 14.07 5.09 -16.17
CA SER A 244 15.26 5.04 -15.34
C SER A 244 15.64 3.62 -14.95
N PHE A 245 16.88 3.44 -14.56
CA PHE A 245 17.38 2.22 -13.92
C PHE A 245 16.98 2.18 -12.45
N LYS A 246 16.69 1.00 -11.95
CA LYS A 246 16.41 0.74 -10.53
C LYS A 246 17.15 -0.50 -10.06
N GLY A 247 17.78 -0.40 -8.89
CA GLY A 247 18.44 -1.51 -8.23
C GLY A 247 18.06 -1.59 -6.76
N GLU A 248 17.94 -2.78 -6.21
CA GLU A 248 17.67 -2.99 -4.79
C GLU A 248 18.48 -4.16 -4.25
N PHE A 249 19.01 -3.97 -3.05
CA PHE A 249 19.62 -5.01 -2.23
C PHE A 249 18.91 -5.08 -0.90
N TYR A 250 18.61 -6.27 -0.43
CA TYR A 250 18.09 -6.53 0.90
C TYR A 250 18.89 -7.63 1.57
N GLY A 251 19.28 -7.41 2.82
CA GLY A 251 19.93 -8.41 3.65
C GLY A 251 19.41 -8.36 5.07
N GLU A 252 19.01 -9.51 5.62
CA GLU A 252 18.43 -9.65 6.96
C GLU A 252 19.21 -10.68 7.77
N SER A 253 19.52 -10.33 9.02
CA SER A 253 20.11 -11.24 10.02
C SER A 253 19.44 -11.04 11.36
N ARG A 254 18.75 -12.07 11.85
CA ARG A 254 18.01 -12.03 13.12
C ARG A 254 17.00 -10.88 13.15
N GLN A 255 17.26 -9.86 14.00
CA GLN A 255 16.39 -8.70 14.20
C GLN A 255 16.76 -7.48 13.34
N PHE A 256 17.86 -7.55 12.57
CA PHE A 256 18.36 -6.43 11.81
C PHE A 256 18.29 -6.70 10.32
N ALA A 257 17.92 -5.70 9.55
CA ALA A 257 18.00 -5.74 8.10
C ALA A 257 18.55 -4.44 7.53
N LEU A 258 19.16 -4.56 6.37
CA LEU A 258 19.59 -3.47 5.52
C LEU A 258 18.82 -3.57 4.20
N HIS A 259 18.18 -2.47 3.79
CA HIS A 259 17.58 -2.34 2.47
C HIS A 259 18.22 -1.14 1.77
N ALA A 260 18.82 -1.36 0.62
CA ALA A 260 19.40 -0.32 -0.20
C ALA A 260 18.68 -0.24 -1.54
N THR A 261 18.31 0.96 -1.96
CA THR A 261 17.62 1.23 -3.23
C THR A 261 18.39 2.28 -4.02
N LEU A 262 18.66 2.02 -5.28
CA LEU A 262 19.25 2.94 -6.26
C LEU A 262 18.23 3.25 -7.35
N HIS A 263 18.11 4.51 -7.71
CA HIS A 263 17.41 5.02 -8.87
C HIS A 263 18.35 5.94 -9.66
N GLN A 264 18.45 5.74 -10.96
CA GLN A 264 19.30 6.53 -11.82
C GLN A 264 18.70 6.69 -13.22
N GLY A 265 18.46 7.91 -13.66
CA GLY A 265 17.91 8.25 -14.97
C GLY A 265 17.02 9.48 -14.89
N LYS A 266 16.01 9.56 -15.74
CA LYS A 266 15.05 10.68 -15.72
C LYS A 266 14.13 10.59 -14.50
N GLY A 267 13.90 11.72 -13.82
CA GLY A 267 12.96 11.83 -12.72
C GLY A 267 11.49 11.54 -13.13
N HIS A 268 10.70 11.05 -12.21
CA HIS A 268 9.34 10.55 -12.45
C HIS A 268 8.28 11.36 -11.72
N GLU A 269 7.26 11.85 -12.44
CA GLU A 269 6.05 12.44 -11.87
C GLU A 269 5.01 11.34 -11.63
N LEU A 270 5.06 10.69 -10.45
CA LEU A 270 4.13 9.65 -10.03
C LEU A 270 3.27 10.16 -8.87
N MET A 271 1.97 10.32 -9.11
CA MET A 271 1.05 11.01 -8.17
C MET A 271 0.88 10.29 -6.83
N ASN A 272 0.97 8.96 -6.83
CA ASN A 272 0.87 8.14 -5.61
C ASN A 272 2.22 7.59 -5.14
N GLY A 273 3.31 7.91 -5.86
CA GLY A 273 4.66 7.47 -5.54
C GLY A 273 5.40 8.40 -4.58
N ASP A 274 6.50 7.91 -4.06
CA ASP A 274 7.40 8.70 -3.23
C ASP A 274 8.08 9.80 -4.07
N ARG A 275 8.02 11.03 -3.59
CA ARG A 275 8.51 12.23 -4.27
C ARG A 275 10.02 12.26 -4.52
N PHE A 276 10.79 11.45 -3.81
CA PHE A 276 12.23 11.33 -4.05
C PHE A 276 12.56 10.83 -5.46
N TYR A 277 11.66 10.05 -6.07
CA TYR A 277 11.83 9.57 -7.45
C TYR A 277 11.61 10.64 -8.54
N ARG A 278 11.31 11.89 -8.16
CA ARG A 278 11.31 13.03 -9.07
C ARG A 278 12.73 13.52 -9.41
N ALA A 279 13.71 13.14 -8.60
CA ALA A 279 15.11 13.41 -8.88
C ALA A 279 15.66 12.49 -9.98
N ASP A 280 16.68 12.92 -10.69
CA ASP A 280 17.36 12.10 -11.71
C ASP A 280 18.25 11.01 -11.07
N SER A 281 18.70 11.24 -9.86
CA SER A 281 19.48 10.28 -9.08
C SER A 281 18.99 10.23 -7.64
N TYR A 282 18.69 9.02 -7.16
CA TYR A 282 18.27 8.81 -5.78
C TYR A 282 18.82 7.51 -5.23
N PHE A 283 19.45 7.59 -4.07
CA PHE A 283 19.90 6.44 -3.32
C PHE A 283 19.30 6.48 -1.92
N ARG A 284 18.67 5.40 -1.53
CA ARG A 284 18.08 5.20 -0.20
C ARG A 284 18.73 4.02 0.49
N THR A 285 19.00 4.17 1.79
CA THR A 285 19.43 3.09 2.67
C THR A 285 18.58 3.08 3.91
N ASP A 286 17.94 1.95 4.18
CA ASP A 286 17.14 1.72 5.39
C ASP A 286 17.88 0.76 6.32
N LEU A 287 18.13 1.20 7.53
CA LEU A 287 18.56 0.37 8.64
C LEU A 287 17.32 -0.02 9.44
N ILE A 288 16.99 -1.30 9.44
CA ILE A 288 15.75 -1.82 9.98
C ILE A 288 16.03 -2.63 11.24
N TRP A 289 15.38 -2.29 12.34
CA TRP A 289 15.40 -3.06 13.57
C TRP A 289 14.00 -3.60 13.89
N LYS A 290 13.83 -4.92 13.79
CA LYS A 290 12.60 -5.65 14.10
C LYS A 290 12.66 -6.08 15.57
N PHE A 291 12.31 -5.17 16.48
CA PHE A 291 12.49 -5.37 17.93
C PHE A 291 11.43 -6.30 18.55
N ILE A 292 10.28 -6.49 17.89
CA ILE A 292 9.26 -7.48 18.26
C ILE A 292 8.86 -8.25 17.01
N GLN A 293 8.93 -9.59 17.11
CA GLN A 293 8.47 -10.52 16.06
C GLN A 293 7.76 -11.68 16.76
N ALA A 294 6.47 -11.51 17.01
CA ALA A 294 5.61 -12.54 17.58
C ALA A 294 4.36 -12.70 16.71
N GLU A 295 3.62 -13.78 16.91
CA GLU A 295 2.46 -14.14 16.08
C GLU A 295 1.43 -13.01 15.96
N HIS A 296 1.12 -12.36 17.09
CA HIS A 296 0.08 -11.34 17.15
C HIS A 296 0.62 -9.91 17.25
N ILE A 297 1.92 -9.74 17.48
CA ILE A 297 2.52 -8.42 17.64
C ILE A 297 3.84 -8.32 16.87
N GLN A 298 3.97 -7.27 16.08
CA GLN A 298 5.17 -6.94 15.30
C GLN A 298 5.56 -5.51 15.59
N GLY A 299 6.83 -5.29 15.90
CA GLY A 299 7.39 -3.96 16.14
C GLY A 299 8.66 -3.76 15.33
N GLN A 300 8.73 -2.65 14.61
CA GLN A 300 9.83 -2.33 13.72
C GLN A 300 10.19 -0.85 13.83
N PHE A 301 11.49 -0.57 13.81
CA PHE A 301 12.05 0.77 13.67
C PHE A 301 12.93 0.82 12.43
N ASN A 302 12.72 1.82 11.58
CA ASN A 302 13.50 2.08 10.37
C ASN A 302 14.19 3.43 10.50
N LEU A 303 15.50 3.46 10.26
CA LEU A 303 16.26 4.68 10.05
C LEU A 303 16.66 4.72 8.57
N SER A 304 16.14 5.72 7.86
CA SER A 304 16.34 5.86 6.42
C SER A 304 17.20 7.07 6.10
N PHE A 305 18.14 6.88 5.18
CA PHE A 305 18.97 7.94 4.62
C PHE A 305 18.65 8.09 3.14
N HIS A 306 18.45 9.33 2.69
CA HIS A 306 18.02 9.69 1.34
C HIS A 306 19.07 10.59 0.70
N LEU A 307 19.86 10.07 -0.22
CA LEU A 307 20.81 10.85 -1.02
C LEU A 307 20.17 11.22 -2.36
N VAL A 308 19.97 12.50 -2.60
CA VAL A 308 19.28 13.05 -3.78
C VAL A 308 20.28 13.81 -4.65
N ASP A 309 20.37 13.44 -5.93
CA ASP A 309 21.25 14.03 -6.93
C ASP A 309 22.73 14.11 -6.48
N GLY A 310 23.14 13.18 -5.61
CA GLY A 310 24.50 13.12 -5.05
C GLY A 310 24.88 14.32 -4.18
N ARG A 311 23.93 15.18 -3.79
CA ARG A 311 24.21 16.47 -3.12
C ARG A 311 23.44 16.66 -1.82
N SER A 312 22.19 16.22 -1.79
CA SER A 312 21.30 16.42 -0.63
C SER A 312 21.12 15.13 0.13
N LEU A 313 21.50 15.13 1.41
CA LEU A 313 21.30 13.99 2.31
C LEU A 313 20.21 14.35 3.33
N ASP A 314 19.06 13.71 3.19
CA ASP A 314 17.93 13.77 4.12
C ASP A 314 17.84 12.48 4.92
N GLN A 315 17.05 12.48 5.98
CA GLN A 315 16.83 11.30 6.81
C GLN A 315 15.36 11.20 7.26
N SER A 316 14.94 9.98 7.57
CA SER A 316 13.65 9.75 8.24
C SER A 316 13.76 8.60 9.24
N GLN A 317 12.92 8.66 10.27
CA GLN A 317 12.79 7.63 11.29
C GLN A 317 11.33 7.17 11.31
N GLN A 318 11.13 5.87 11.16
CA GLN A 318 9.79 5.29 11.20
C GLN A 318 9.71 4.22 12.28
N LEU A 319 8.71 4.34 13.14
CA LEU A 319 8.32 3.33 14.12
C LEU A 319 6.97 2.77 13.71
N SER A 320 6.87 1.46 13.65
CA SER A 320 5.59 0.77 13.48
C SER A 320 5.40 -0.30 14.54
N LEU A 321 4.19 -0.36 15.10
CA LEU A 321 3.76 -1.39 16.03
C LEU A 321 2.41 -1.92 15.56
N VAL A 322 2.36 -3.17 15.14
CA VAL A 322 1.14 -3.83 14.70
C VAL A 322 0.78 -4.91 15.70
N TYR A 323 -0.41 -4.84 16.25
CA TYR A 323 -1.00 -5.90 17.06
C TYR A 323 -2.29 -6.37 16.43
N ARG A 324 -2.46 -7.69 16.31
CA ARG A 324 -3.66 -8.31 15.75
C ARG A 324 -4.18 -9.39 16.68
N PHE A 325 -5.47 -9.34 16.94
CA PHE A 325 -6.17 -10.29 17.78
C PHE A 325 -7.51 -10.64 17.14
N GLY A 326 -7.84 -11.94 17.09
CA GLY A 326 -9.07 -12.40 16.50
C GLY A 326 -8.98 -13.85 16.01
N ASN A 327 -10.03 -14.31 15.37
CA ASN A 327 -10.17 -15.66 14.79
C ASN A 327 -10.69 -15.60 13.34
#